data_30d57d8dd7fbafb076ab4be1d7218fe6
#
_entry.id   30d57d8dd7fbafb076ab4be1d7218fe6
#
_cell.length_a   1.000
_cell.length_b   1.000
_cell.length_c   1.000
_cell.angle_alpha   90.00
_cell.angle_beta   90.00
_cell.angle_gamma   90.00
#
_symmetry.space_group_name_H-M   'P 1'
#
loop_
_entity.id
_entity.type
_entity.pdbx_description
1 polymer ?
#
loop_
_entity_poly.entity_id
_entity_poly.type
_entity_poly.pdbx_seq_one_letter_code
_entity_poly.pdbx_strand_id
1 'polypeptide(L)'
;FFMRPIEQPIPYLFVDASYYKVRDGVRYVTKAALVVSGVRADGYREILGAKVTDCENEAFWAGLFEELKERGLTGVQLVVSDGHEGIKRAVSTSFLGASWQMCQVHCTRAVLRNIPKKLQKEVAEWLRRAYGDEQRLQEVADKLNAMGYRKSANTVERFLPGLINYTAFPKKHWKRIRTTNMLERVNRELKRRTKVVGVFPNDESLIRLVGSILMDINEDWISGIRYLTMECEEE
;
A
#
# COMPACT_ATOMS: atom_id res chain seq x y z
N PHE A 1 11.12 -4.08 -18.41
CA PHE A 1 10.36 -4.67 -17.30
C PHE A 1 9.02 -3.96 -17.11
N PHE A 2 8.99 -2.65 -16.89
CA PHE A 2 7.76 -1.90 -16.63
C PHE A 2 6.83 -1.69 -17.84
N MET A 3 7.23 -2.09 -19.04
CA MET A 3 6.41 -1.96 -20.25
C MET A 3 5.77 -3.29 -20.70
N ARG A 4 6.02 -4.38 -19.94
CA ARG A 4 5.44 -5.69 -20.28
C ARG A 4 3.92 -5.70 -20.14
N PRO A 5 3.19 -6.49 -20.96
CA PRO A 5 1.75 -6.66 -20.81
C PRO A 5 1.42 -7.30 -19.44
N ILE A 6 0.22 -7.02 -18.94
CA ILE A 6 -0.38 -7.67 -17.77
C ILE A 6 -1.41 -8.64 -18.33
N GLU A 7 -1.09 -9.93 -18.30
CA GLU A 7 -1.85 -10.97 -19.03
C GLU A 7 -3.03 -11.54 -18.23
N GLN A 8 -3.01 -11.37 -16.91
CA GLN A 8 -4.03 -11.95 -16.03
C GLN A 8 -4.77 -10.88 -15.22
N PRO A 9 -6.04 -11.13 -14.87
CA PRO A 9 -6.74 -10.26 -13.94
C PRO A 9 -6.03 -10.16 -12.58
N ILE A 10 -6.07 -8.98 -11.99
CA ILE A 10 -5.42 -8.65 -10.73
C ILE A 10 -6.47 -8.19 -9.72
N PRO A 11 -7.14 -9.08 -9.00
CA PRO A 11 -8.20 -8.71 -8.05
C PRO A 11 -7.71 -7.85 -6.88
N TYR A 12 -6.47 -8.02 -6.43
CA TYR A 12 -5.93 -7.27 -5.30
C TYR A 12 -4.70 -6.48 -5.72
N LEU A 13 -4.77 -5.15 -5.61
CA LEU A 13 -3.63 -4.25 -5.77
C LEU A 13 -3.10 -3.78 -4.42
N PHE A 14 -1.79 -3.59 -4.36
CA PHE A 14 -1.10 -2.98 -3.24
C PHE A 14 -0.26 -1.84 -3.78
N VAL A 15 -0.39 -0.67 -3.18
CA VAL A 15 0.32 0.54 -3.60
C VAL A 15 0.99 1.19 -2.40
N ASP A 16 2.20 1.65 -2.59
CA ASP A 16 2.99 2.32 -1.57
C ASP A 16 4.05 3.22 -2.22
N ALA A 17 4.51 4.23 -1.50
CA ALA A 17 5.56 5.13 -1.94
C ALA A 17 6.77 5.08 -1.01
N SER A 18 7.95 5.20 -1.59
CA SER A 18 9.18 5.41 -0.83
C SER A 18 9.94 6.61 -1.37
N TYR A 19 10.68 7.30 -0.48
CA TYR A 19 11.28 8.58 -0.77
C TYR A 19 12.79 8.50 -0.82
N TYR A 20 13.38 9.15 -1.84
CA TYR A 20 14.81 9.16 -2.14
C TYR A 20 15.31 10.56 -2.43
N LYS A 21 16.57 10.80 -2.11
CA LYS A 21 17.24 12.05 -2.48
C LYS A 21 17.82 11.94 -3.89
N VAL A 22 17.49 12.91 -4.73
CA VAL A 22 17.94 13.01 -6.11
C VAL A 22 18.55 14.39 -6.33
N ARG A 23 19.60 14.49 -7.11
CA ARG A 23 20.21 15.74 -7.48
C ARG A 23 19.39 16.42 -8.57
N ASP A 24 19.09 17.70 -8.34
CA ASP A 24 18.42 18.59 -9.29
C ASP A 24 19.27 19.87 -9.42
N GLY A 25 20.11 19.89 -10.46
CA GLY A 25 21.12 20.91 -10.64
C GLY A 25 22.12 20.96 -9.48
N VAL A 26 22.12 22.06 -8.74
CA VAL A 26 22.98 22.27 -7.55
C VAL A 26 22.32 21.87 -6.23
N ARG A 27 21.06 21.47 -6.25
CA ARG A 27 20.28 21.13 -5.06
C ARG A 27 20.01 19.64 -4.97
N TYR A 28 19.58 19.20 -3.79
CA TYR A 28 19.05 17.87 -3.55
C TYR A 28 17.57 17.98 -3.25
N VAL A 29 16.76 17.26 -4.00
CA VAL A 29 15.31 17.21 -3.82
C VAL A 29 14.91 15.81 -3.37
N THR A 30 13.77 15.71 -2.69
CA THR A 30 13.19 14.43 -2.33
C THR A 30 12.18 14.03 -3.41
N LYS A 31 12.39 12.88 -4.05
CA LYS A 31 11.49 12.29 -5.03
C LYS A 31 10.76 11.10 -4.43
N ALA A 32 9.53 10.88 -4.86
CA ALA A 32 8.75 9.70 -4.51
C ALA A 32 8.95 8.61 -5.58
N ALA A 33 9.27 7.39 -5.14
CA ALA A 33 9.19 6.21 -5.97
C ALA A 33 7.89 5.49 -5.63
N LEU A 34 6.90 5.58 -6.51
CA LEU A 34 5.61 4.91 -6.43
C LEU A 34 5.80 3.48 -6.88
N VAL A 35 5.28 2.50 -6.13
CA VAL A 35 5.36 1.08 -6.47
C VAL A 35 3.98 0.47 -6.42
N VAL A 36 3.63 -0.28 -7.47
CA VAL A 36 2.38 -1.04 -7.56
C VAL A 36 2.70 -2.51 -7.71
N SER A 37 2.09 -3.32 -6.86
CA SER A 37 2.11 -4.77 -6.97
C SER A 37 0.70 -5.31 -6.88
N GLY A 38 0.49 -6.54 -7.36
CA GLY A 38 -0.80 -7.19 -7.32
C GLY A 38 -0.70 -8.66 -6.95
N VAL A 39 -1.86 -9.23 -6.62
CA VAL A 39 -2.08 -10.67 -6.57
C VAL A 39 -2.93 -11.03 -7.77
N ARG A 40 -2.42 -11.92 -8.60
CA ARG A 40 -3.05 -12.40 -9.83
C ARG A 40 -4.21 -13.34 -9.50
N ALA A 41 -5.07 -13.59 -10.47
CA ALA A 41 -6.19 -14.52 -10.35
C ALA A 41 -5.74 -15.96 -10.04
N ASP A 42 -4.49 -16.35 -10.36
CA ASP A 42 -3.90 -17.64 -10.00
C ASP A 42 -3.24 -17.66 -8.61
N GLY A 43 -3.28 -16.54 -7.88
CA GLY A 43 -2.78 -16.40 -6.51
C GLY A 43 -1.30 -16.06 -6.37
N TYR A 44 -0.56 -15.90 -7.46
CA TYR A 44 0.82 -15.41 -7.41
C TYR A 44 0.88 -13.90 -7.28
N ARG A 45 1.98 -13.41 -6.70
CA ARG A 45 2.26 -11.98 -6.61
C ARG A 45 3.03 -11.51 -7.83
N GLU A 46 2.80 -10.27 -8.20
CA GLU A 46 3.52 -9.64 -9.29
C GLU A 46 3.79 -8.17 -9.01
N ILE A 47 5.00 -7.69 -9.34
CA ILE A 47 5.30 -6.25 -9.39
C ILE A 47 4.78 -5.75 -10.74
N LEU A 48 3.82 -4.85 -10.72
CA LEU A 48 3.14 -4.37 -11.92
C LEU A 48 3.79 -3.11 -12.49
N GLY A 49 4.27 -2.22 -11.63
CA GLY A 49 4.89 -0.98 -12.07
C GLY A 49 5.59 -0.22 -10.96
N ALA A 50 6.44 0.71 -11.37
CA ALA A 50 7.00 1.74 -10.52
C ALA A 50 7.24 3.03 -11.33
N LYS A 51 7.14 4.18 -10.65
CA LYS A 51 7.35 5.49 -11.25
C LYS A 51 8.04 6.42 -10.27
N VAL A 52 9.01 7.20 -10.72
CA VAL A 52 9.62 8.27 -9.92
C VAL A 52 8.92 9.58 -10.25
N THR A 53 8.54 10.31 -9.21
CA THR A 53 7.78 11.57 -9.31
C THR A 53 8.30 12.61 -8.32
N ASP A 54 8.01 13.88 -8.57
CA ASP A 54 8.41 14.99 -7.69
C ASP A 54 7.74 14.92 -6.31
N CYS A 55 6.52 14.45 -6.27
CA CYS A 55 5.74 14.29 -5.05
C CYS A 55 4.71 13.18 -5.22
N GLU A 56 4.13 12.78 -4.12
CA GLU A 56 3.00 11.87 -4.09
C GLU A 56 1.69 12.67 -4.12
N ASN A 57 0.96 12.60 -5.23
CA ASN A 57 -0.34 13.24 -5.39
C ASN A 57 -1.30 12.38 -6.23
N GLU A 58 -2.56 12.81 -6.32
CA GLU A 58 -3.61 12.12 -7.06
C GLU A 58 -3.26 11.95 -8.55
N ALA A 59 -2.76 13.00 -9.21
CA ALA A 59 -2.49 12.98 -10.64
C ALA A 59 -1.38 11.96 -11.02
N PHE A 60 -0.33 11.86 -10.20
CA PHE A 60 0.74 10.89 -10.45
C PHE A 60 0.27 9.45 -10.23
N TRP A 61 -0.56 9.21 -9.20
CA TRP A 61 -1.17 7.89 -8.99
C TRP A 61 -2.15 7.52 -10.10
N ALA A 62 -3.04 8.44 -10.48
CA ALA A 62 -3.98 8.23 -11.58
C ALA A 62 -3.25 7.95 -12.90
N GLY A 63 -2.21 8.72 -13.22
CA GLY A 63 -1.39 8.49 -14.41
C GLY A 63 -0.72 7.12 -14.41
N LEU A 64 -0.19 6.66 -13.26
CA LEU A 64 0.38 5.32 -13.14
C LEU A 64 -0.69 4.23 -13.30
N PHE A 65 -1.89 4.41 -12.77
CA PHE A 65 -2.99 3.45 -12.94
C PHE A 65 -3.46 3.36 -14.39
N GLU A 66 -3.53 4.48 -15.12
CA GLU A 66 -3.86 4.47 -16.55
C GLU A 66 -2.79 3.73 -17.38
N GLU A 67 -1.50 3.99 -17.14
CA GLU A 67 -0.39 3.25 -17.76
C GLU A 67 -0.52 1.72 -17.53
N LEU A 68 -0.96 1.31 -16.32
CA LEU A 68 -1.19 -0.10 -16.00
C LEU A 68 -2.40 -0.67 -16.75
N LYS A 69 -3.49 0.10 -16.91
CA LYS A 69 -4.68 -0.32 -17.68
C LYS A 69 -4.35 -0.47 -19.16
N GLU A 70 -3.60 0.47 -19.74
CA GLU A 70 -3.14 0.38 -21.14
C GLU A 70 -2.29 -0.88 -21.38
N ARG A 71 -1.60 -1.38 -20.34
CA ARG A 71 -0.84 -2.63 -20.38
C ARG A 71 -1.67 -3.87 -20.08
N GLY A 72 -2.98 -3.75 -19.88
CA GLY A 72 -3.91 -4.88 -19.67
C GLY A 72 -4.34 -5.12 -18.22
N LEU A 73 -4.09 -4.19 -17.28
CA LEU A 73 -4.61 -4.33 -15.91
C LEU A 73 -6.13 -4.36 -15.90
N THR A 74 -6.69 -5.47 -15.44
CA THR A 74 -8.14 -5.70 -15.35
C THR A 74 -8.50 -6.42 -14.03
N GLY A 75 -9.79 -6.44 -13.71
CA GLY A 75 -10.36 -7.24 -12.61
C GLY A 75 -10.05 -6.72 -11.20
N VAL A 76 -9.62 -5.47 -11.04
CA VAL A 76 -9.31 -4.88 -9.73
C VAL A 76 -10.56 -4.79 -8.88
N GLN A 77 -10.54 -5.41 -7.70
CA GLN A 77 -11.63 -5.43 -6.73
C GLN A 77 -11.27 -4.71 -5.43
N LEU A 78 -10.00 -4.76 -5.03
CA LEU A 78 -9.51 -4.13 -3.81
C LEU A 78 -8.14 -3.49 -4.04
N VAL A 79 -7.99 -2.24 -3.60
CA VAL A 79 -6.70 -1.55 -3.56
C VAL A 79 -6.32 -1.27 -2.12
N VAL A 80 -5.18 -1.78 -1.68
CA VAL A 80 -4.65 -1.64 -0.32
C VAL A 80 -3.51 -0.63 -0.33
N SER A 81 -3.63 0.44 0.48
CA SER A 81 -2.60 1.47 0.59
C SER A 81 -2.49 2.04 2.00
N ASP A 82 -1.59 2.99 2.18
CA ASP A 82 -1.61 3.90 3.32
C ASP A 82 -2.76 4.92 3.20
N GLY A 83 -2.87 5.83 4.16
CA GLY A 83 -3.95 6.82 4.23
C GLY A 83 -3.70 8.09 3.42
N HIS A 84 -2.86 8.07 2.39
CA HIS A 84 -2.62 9.25 1.57
C HIS A 84 -3.84 9.59 0.71
N GLU A 85 -4.38 10.80 0.85
CA GLU A 85 -5.62 11.21 0.18
C GLU A 85 -5.52 11.17 -1.36
N GLY A 86 -4.34 11.47 -1.92
CA GLY A 86 -4.09 11.37 -3.35
C GLY A 86 -4.28 9.95 -3.89
N ILE A 87 -3.83 8.92 -3.15
CA ILE A 87 -4.05 7.51 -3.53
C ILE A 87 -5.54 7.19 -3.49
N LYS A 88 -6.22 7.52 -2.38
CA LYS A 88 -7.63 7.23 -2.20
C LYS A 88 -8.49 7.81 -3.32
N ARG A 89 -8.24 9.07 -3.71
CA ARG A 89 -8.93 9.73 -4.82
C ARG A 89 -8.61 9.06 -6.16
N ALA A 90 -7.32 8.81 -6.43
CA ALA A 90 -6.92 8.12 -7.66
C ALA A 90 -7.56 6.74 -7.79
N VAL A 91 -7.69 5.97 -6.71
CA VAL A 91 -8.38 4.67 -6.70
C VAL A 91 -9.85 4.83 -7.06
N SER A 92 -10.55 5.79 -6.44
CA SER A 92 -12.00 5.99 -6.69
C SER A 92 -12.30 6.43 -8.12
N THR A 93 -11.39 7.15 -8.77
CA THR A 93 -11.55 7.61 -10.17
C THR A 93 -11.07 6.58 -11.17
N SER A 94 -9.97 5.87 -10.90
CA SER A 94 -9.37 4.94 -11.85
C SER A 94 -10.00 3.55 -11.84
N PHE A 95 -10.53 3.09 -10.70
CA PHE A 95 -11.06 1.72 -10.53
C PHE A 95 -12.50 1.75 -10.04
N LEU A 96 -13.44 2.05 -10.95
CA LEU A 96 -14.86 2.07 -10.65
C LEU A 96 -15.32 0.67 -10.16
N GLY A 97 -15.95 0.64 -8.99
CA GLY A 97 -16.41 -0.60 -8.35
C GLY A 97 -15.38 -1.30 -7.47
N ALA A 98 -14.11 -0.90 -7.49
CA ALA A 98 -13.13 -1.42 -6.55
C ALA A 98 -13.24 -0.73 -5.18
N SER A 99 -13.02 -1.50 -4.11
CA SER A 99 -12.94 -0.96 -2.76
C SER A 99 -11.52 -0.50 -2.43
N TRP A 100 -11.41 0.59 -1.65
CA TRP A 100 -10.14 1.01 -1.09
C TRP A 100 -10.01 0.51 0.36
N GLN A 101 -8.90 -0.16 0.67
CA GLN A 101 -8.59 -0.65 2.01
C GLN A 101 -7.43 0.14 2.61
N MET A 102 -7.68 0.78 3.74
CA MET A 102 -6.62 1.38 4.57
C MET A 102 -5.75 0.30 5.20
N CYS A 103 -4.44 0.39 5.02
CA CYS A 103 -3.50 -0.52 5.68
C CYS A 103 -3.59 -0.39 7.21
N GLN A 104 -3.93 -1.49 7.89
CA GLN A 104 -4.10 -1.50 9.35
C GLN A 104 -2.81 -1.12 10.10
N VAL A 105 -1.64 -1.49 9.57
CA VAL A 105 -0.35 -1.13 10.18
C VAL A 105 -0.10 0.37 10.10
N HIS A 106 -0.36 0.99 8.95
CA HIS A 106 -0.23 2.44 8.78
C HIS A 106 -1.25 3.20 9.63
N CYS A 107 -2.50 2.72 9.72
CA CYS A 107 -3.50 3.29 10.61
C CYS A 107 -3.03 3.22 12.08
N THR A 108 -2.61 2.05 12.55
CA THR A 108 -2.09 1.88 13.92
C THR A 108 -0.94 2.86 14.20
N ARG A 109 0.04 2.96 13.29
CA ARG A 109 1.16 3.91 13.45
C ARG A 109 0.69 5.37 13.51
N ALA A 110 -0.30 5.74 12.69
CA ALA A 110 -0.86 7.09 12.67
C ALA A 110 -1.58 7.43 13.99
N VAL A 111 -2.38 6.50 14.51
CA VAL A 111 -3.04 6.65 15.82
C VAL A 111 -2.02 6.78 16.95
N LEU A 112 -1.02 5.88 17.00
CA LEU A 112 -0.02 5.83 18.07
C LEU A 112 0.92 7.03 18.09
N ARG A 113 1.06 7.77 16.99
CA ARG A 113 1.92 8.97 16.91
C ARG A 113 1.57 10.03 17.95
N ASN A 114 0.29 10.13 18.32
CA ASN A 114 -0.21 11.09 19.31
C ASN A 114 -0.51 10.45 20.68
N ILE A 115 -0.06 9.22 20.92
CA ILE A 115 -0.24 8.49 22.19
C ILE A 115 1.09 8.41 22.93
N PRO A 116 1.13 8.69 24.26
CA PRO A 116 2.32 8.51 25.07
C PRO A 116 2.88 7.09 25.00
N LYS A 117 4.20 6.93 24.97
CA LYS A 117 4.87 5.61 24.80
C LYS A 117 4.36 4.53 25.75
N LYS A 118 4.07 4.90 27.02
CA LYS A 118 3.56 3.98 28.04
C LYS A 118 2.22 3.34 27.71
N LEU A 119 1.37 4.03 26.91
CA LEU A 119 0.04 3.56 26.52
C LEU A 119 0.00 2.95 25.10
N GLN A 120 1.05 3.13 24.30
CA GLN A 120 1.03 2.69 22.89
C GLN A 120 0.77 1.21 22.72
N LYS A 121 1.34 0.37 23.61
CA LYS A 121 1.13 -1.10 23.56
C LYS A 121 -0.33 -1.46 23.81
N GLU A 122 -0.96 -0.81 24.77
CA GLU A 122 -2.36 -1.04 25.12
C GLU A 122 -3.30 -0.57 24.01
N VAL A 123 -3.10 0.65 23.49
CA VAL A 123 -3.89 1.19 22.36
C VAL A 123 -3.71 0.36 21.10
N ALA A 124 -2.50 -0.11 20.80
CA ALA A 124 -2.27 -1.01 19.67
C ALA A 124 -3.06 -2.33 19.80
N GLU A 125 -3.17 -2.86 21.02
CA GLU A 125 -3.95 -4.07 21.28
C GLU A 125 -5.45 -3.82 21.14
N TRP A 126 -5.98 -2.66 21.58
CA TRP A 126 -7.39 -2.31 21.34
C TRP A 126 -7.70 -2.26 19.83
N LEU A 127 -6.88 -1.56 19.05
CA LEU A 127 -7.02 -1.51 17.59
C LEU A 127 -6.96 -2.91 16.97
N ARG A 128 -5.98 -3.74 17.38
CA ARG A 128 -5.80 -5.09 16.86
C ARG A 128 -7.04 -5.95 17.04
N ARG A 129 -7.75 -5.80 18.18
CA ARG A 129 -8.99 -6.53 18.50
C ARG A 129 -10.21 -5.95 17.80
N ALA A 130 -10.18 -4.66 17.47
CA ALA A 130 -11.28 -3.96 16.82
C ALA A 130 -11.28 -4.11 15.30
N TYR A 131 -10.12 -4.36 14.68
CA TYR A 131 -10.03 -4.47 13.22
C TYR A 131 -10.95 -5.54 12.66
N GLY A 132 -11.78 -5.15 11.67
CA GLY A 132 -12.79 -5.99 11.03
C GLY A 132 -14.20 -5.84 11.60
N ASP A 133 -14.35 -4.96 12.59
CA ASP A 133 -15.63 -4.66 13.24
C ASP A 133 -15.76 -3.15 13.40
N GLU A 134 -16.73 -2.57 12.69
CA GLU A 134 -16.97 -1.12 12.65
C GLU A 134 -17.33 -0.58 14.03
N GLN A 135 -18.22 -1.27 14.75
CA GLN A 135 -18.66 -0.84 16.07
C GLN A 135 -17.51 -0.83 17.06
N ARG A 136 -16.68 -1.86 17.07
CA ARG A 136 -15.50 -1.92 17.95
C ARG A 136 -14.46 -0.84 17.63
N LEU A 137 -14.28 -0.49 16.35
CA LEU A 137 -13.41 0.61 15.96
C LEU A 137 -13.96 1.94 16.47
N GLN A 138 -15.28 2.16 16.40
CA GLN A 138 -15.92 3.34 16.98
C GLN A 138 -15.75 3.39 18.51
N GLU A 139 -15.95 2.28 19.22
CA GLU A 139 -15.70 2.18 20.67
C GLU A 139 -14.25 2.56 21.05
N VAL A 140 -13.26 2.16 20.22
CA VAL A 140 -11.85 2.57 20.42
C VAL A 140 -11.69 4.07 20.22
N ALA A 141 -12.32 4.66 19.21
CA ALA A 141 -12.29 6.11 18.97
C ALA A 141 -12.92 6.88 20.14
N ASP A 142 -14.08 6.46 20.62
CA ASP A 142 -14.79 7.06 21.75
C ASP A 142 -13.95 6.99 23.03
N LYS A 143 -13.32 5.84 23.29
CA LYS A 143 -12.41 5.64 24.43
C LYS A 143 -11.21 6.56 24.37
N LEU A 144 -10.57 6.69 23.19
CA LEU A 144 -9.46 7.59 23.00
C LEU A 144 -9.86 9.06 23.21
N ASN A 145 -11.06 9.44 22.74
CA ASN A 145 -11.61 10.78 22.92
C ASN A 145 -11.88 11.07 24.42
N ALA A 146 -12.50 10.14 25.14
CA ALA A 146 -12.74 10.26 26.60
C ALA A 146 -11.46 10.40 27.41
N MET A 147 -10.34 9.78 26.94
CA MET A 147 -9.01 9.91 27.52
C MET A 147 -8.28 11.20 27.10
N GLY A 148 -8.91 12.08 26.30
CA GLY A 148 -8.33 13.32 25.81
C GLY A 148 -7.44 13.21 24.56
N TYR A 149 -7.32 12.02 23.95
CA TYR A 149 -6.51 11.79 22.73
C TYR A 149 -7.29 12.05 21.46
N ARG A 150 -7.92 13.23 21.32
CA ARG A 150 -8.78 13.62 20.21
C ARG A 150 -8.16 13.41 18.83
N LYS A 151 -6.86 13.74 18.66
CA LYS A 151 -6.17 13.54 17.36
C LYS A 151 -6.12 12.08 16.95
N SER A 152 -5.93 11.17 17.90
CA SER A 152 -5.93 9.73 17.66
C SER A 152 -7.33 9.20 17.40
N ALA A 153 -8.34 9.66 18.13
CA ALA A 153 -9.74 9.33 17.89
C ALA A 153 -10.17 9.75 16.48
N ASN A 154 -9.97 11.00 16.09
CA ASN A 154 -10.27 11.51 14.75
C ASN A 154 -9.52 10.74 13.64
N THR A 155 -8.33 10.19 13.94
CA THR A 155 -7.60 9.35 12.98
C THR A 155 -8.30 8.02 12.76
N VAL A 156 -8.81 7.38 13.81
CA VAL A 156 -9.61 6.14 13.69
C VAL A 156 -10.88 6.41 12.90
N GLU A 157 -11.67 7.42 13.28
CA GLU A 157 -12.93 7.79 12.63
C GLU A 157 -12.75 8.10 11.15
N ARG A 158 -11.72 8.89 10.79
CA ARG A 158 -11.40 9.24 9.41
C ARG A 158 -11.14 8.01 8.53
N PHE A 159 -10.45 7.00 9.06
CA PHE A 159 -10.08 5.81 8.30
C PHE A 159 -11.07 4.66 8.43
N LEU A 160 -12.03 4.76 9.35
CA LEU A 160 -12.99 3.69 9.65
C LEU A 160 -13.66 3.12 8.40
N PRO A 161 -14.19 3.92 7.44
CA PRO A 161 -14.80 3.37 6.23
C PRO A 161 -13.85 2.55 5.37
N GLY A 162 -12.54 2.83 5.44
CA GLY A 162 -11.51 2.09 4.70
C GLY A 162 -10.89 0.93 5.47
N LEU A 163 -11.17 0.75 6.77
CA LEU A 163 -10.52 -0.26 7.60
C LEU A 163 -11.20 -1.62 7.57
N ILE A 164 -12.45 -1.69 7.08
CA ILE A 164 -13.29 -2.89 7.12
C ILE A 164 -13.56 -3.51 5.75
N ASN A 165 -13.20 -2.84 4.65
CA ASN A 165 -13.54 -3.27 3.30
C ASN A 165 -13.00 -4.66 2.93
N TYR A 166 -11.87 -5.09 3.52
CA TYR A 166 -11.32 -6.43 3.30
C TYR A 166 -12.26 -7.54 3.79
N THR A 167 -13.22 -7.25 4.69
CA THR A 167 -14.15 -8.24 5.25
C THR A 167 -15.19 -8.74 4.24
N ALA A 168 -15.39 -7.99 3.14
CA ALA A 168 -16.23 -8.41 2.02
C ALA A 168 -15.61 -9.54 1.16
N PHE A 169 -14.34 -9.88 1.40
CA PHE A 169 -13.59 -10.88 0.66
C PHE A 169 -13.44 -12.17 1.47
N PRO A 170 -13.03 -13.31 0.84
CA PRO A 170 -12.91 -14.58 1.53
C PRO A 170 -12.01 -14.51 2.78
N LYS A 171 -12.44 -15.09 3.89
CA LYS A 171 -11.73 -15.05 5.19
C LYS A 171 -10.28 -15.51 5.10
N LYS A 172 -9.99 -16.52 4.26
CA LYS A 172 -8.63 -17.02 4.00
C LYS A 172 -7.69 -15.95 3.42
N HIS A 173 -8.22 -14.90 2.76
CA HIS A 173 -7.44 -13.80 2.21
C HIS A 173 -7.17 -12.67 3.23
N TRP A 174 -8.01 -12.48 4.23
CA TRP A 174 -8.00 -11.34 5.16
C TRP A 174 -6.63 -10.98 5.71
N LYS A 175 -5.86 -11.99 6.16
CA LYS A 175 -4.52 -11.79 6.73
C LYS A 175 -3.57 -11.10 5.76
N ARG A 176 -3.77 -11.29 4.46
CA ARG A 176 -2.90 -10.81 3.39
C ARG A 176 -3.35 -9.47 2.81
N ILE A 177 -4.68 -9.22 2.74
CA ILE A 177 -5.24 -8.07 2.05
C ILE A 177 -5.60 -6.88 2.97
N ARG A 178 -5.43 -7.00 4.27
CA ARG A 178 -5.69 -5.91 5.23
C ARG A 178 -4.46 -5.04 5.53
N THR A 179 -3.30 -5.35 4.95
CA THR A 179 -2.05 -4.62 5.17
C THR A 179 -1.20 -4.57 3.91
N THR A 180 -0.34 -3.56 3.81
CA THR A 180 0.70 -3.43 2.76
C THR A 180 2.03 -4.09 3.16
N ASN A 181 2.04 -5.02 4.11
CA ASN A 181 3.26 -5.68 4.61
C ASN A 181 4.13 -6.28 3.50
N MET A 182 3.51 -6.71 2.41
CA MET A 182 4.20 -7.18 1.21
C MET A 182 5.09 -6.07 0.63
N LEU A 183 4.52 -4.89 0.36
CA LEU A 183 5.27 -3.74 -0.15
C LEU A 183 6.20 -3.12 0.89
N GLU A 184 5.86 -3.17 2.18
CA GLU A 184 6.80 -2.73 3.22
C GLU A 184 8.11 -3.53 3.19
N ARG A 185 8.06 -4.84 2.88
CA ARG A 185 9.24 -5.69 2.69
C ARG A 185 10.02 -5.29 1.43
N VAL A 186 9.31 -5.04 0.33
CA VAL A 186 9.90 -4.53 -0.92
C VAL A 186 10.60 -3.20 -0.66
N ASN A 187 9.92 -2.23 -0.05
CA ASN A 187 10.48 -0.92 0.27
C ASN A 187 11.67 -0.99 1.22
N ARG A 188 11.68 -1.94 2.16
CA ARG A 188 12.83 -2.20 3.03
C ARG A 188 14.03 -2.69 2.23
N GLU A 189 13.81 -3.60 1.30
CA GLU A 189 14.86 -4.13 0.43
C GLU A 189 15.38 -3.05 -0.53
N LEU A 190 14.49 -2.27 -1.13
CA LEU A 190 14.86 -1.09 -1.92
C LEU A 190 15.76 -0.16 -1.12
N LYS A 191 15.34 0.25 0.09
CA LYS A 191 16.12 1.13 0.96
C LYS A 191 17.46 0.51 1.38
N ARG A 192 17.50 -0.80 1.64
CA ARG A 192 18.74 -1.50 2.00
C ARG A 192 19.76 -1.45 0.86
N ARG A 193 19.34 -1.74 -0.38
CA ARG A 193 20.24 -1.77 -1.55
C ARG A 193 20.60 -0.36 -2.05
N THR A 194 19.70 0.62 -1.91
CA THR A 194 19.96 2.00 -2.34
C THR A 194 20.75 2.82 -1.33
N LYS A 195 20.85 2.35 -0.06
CA LYS A 195 21.53 3.09 1.02
C LYS A 195 22.96 3.49 0.68
N VAL A 196 23.68 2.66 -0.07
CA VAL A 196 25.09 2.90 -0.46
C VAL A 196 25.23 4.06 -1.45
N VAL A 197 24.17 4.40 -2.19
CA VAL A 197 24.17 5.50 -3.16
C VAL A 197 24.04 6.87 -2.46
N GLY A 198 23.27 6.92 -1.37
CA GLY A 198 23.01 8.15 -0.61
C GLY A 198 22.15 9.16 -1.36
N VAL A 199 22.64 9.68 -2.47
CA VAL A 199 21.95 10.64 -3.36
C VAL A 199 22.08 10.18 -4.80
N PHE A 200 20.98 10.11 -5.52
CA PHE A 200 20.97 9.73 -6.94
C PHE A 200 21.32 10.93 -7.82
N PRO A 201 22.10 10.74 -8.91
CA PRO A 201 22.48 11.84 -9.79
C PRO A 201 21.27 12.42 -10.58
N ASN A 202 20.26 11.60 -10.89
CA ASN A 202 19.03 11.97 -11.58
C ASN A 202 17.93 10.92 -11.37
N ASP A 203 16.72 11.22 -11.84
CA ASP A 203 15.55 10.34 -11.75
C ASP A 203 15.74 9.02 -12.51
N GLU A 204 16.43 9.07 -13.66
CA GLU A 204 16.72 7.89 -14.49
C GLU A 204 17.62 6.87 -13.75
N SER A 205 18.61 7.36 -13.02
CA SER A 205 19.49 6.51 -12.20
C SER A 205 18.72 5.87 -11.05
N LEU A 206 17.79 6.61 -10.42
CA LEU A 206 16.93 6.10 -9.36
C LEU A 206 15.99 5.02 -9.91
N ILE A 207 15.24 5.29 -10.98
CA ILE A 207 14.28 4.32 -11.52
C ILE A 207 14.98 3.08 -12.10
N ARG A 208 16.19 3.22 -12.66
CA ARG A 208 16.99 2.10 -13.15
C ARG A 208 17.38 1.14 -12.02
N LEU A 209 17.89 1.67 -10.90
CA LEU A 209 18.26 0.82 -9.76
C LEU A 209 17.02 0.23 -9.07
N VAL A 210 15.98 1.03 -8.84
CA VAL A 210 14.71 0.56 -8.30
C VAL A 210 14.14 -0.54 -9.20
N GLY A 211 14.13 -0.33 -10.52
CA GLY A 211 13.63 -1.29 -11.50
C GLY A 211 14.39 -2.62 -11.48
N SER A 212 15.72 -2.59 -11.42
CA SER A 212 16.53 -3.82 -11.32
C SER A 212 16.20 -4.62 -10.06
N ILE A 213 16.08 -3.94 -8.91
CA ILE A 213 15.75 -4.60 -7.65
C ILE A 213 14.33 -5.18 -7.68
N LEU A 214 13.37 -4.42 -8.24
CA LEU A 214 11.99 -4.88 -8.38
C LEU A 214 11.84 -6.05 -9.35
N MET A 215 12.68 -6.11 -10.38
CA MET A 215 12.74 -7.23 -11.32
C MET A 215 13.20 -8.51 -10.61
N ASP A 216 14.29 -8.46 -9.84
CA ASP A 216 14.77 -9.60 -9.04
C ASP A 216 13.67 -10.11 -8.10
N ILE A 217 13.02 -9.19 -7.37
CA ILE A 217 11.93 -9.54 -6.44
C ILE A 217 10.74 -10.16 -7.20
N ASN A 218 10.43 -9.65 -8.39
CA ASN A 218 9.34 -10.18 -9.20
C ASN A 218 9.62 -11.61 -9.68
N GLU A 219 10.83 -11.90 -10.10
CA GLU A 219 11.25 -13.25 -10.50
C GLU A 219 11.09 -14.25 -9.35
N ASP A 220 11.52 -13.87 -8.14
CA ASP A 220 11.31 -14.67 -6.94
C ASP A 220 9.81 -14.89 -6.62
N TRP A 221 8.96 -13.91 -6.93
CA TRP A 221 7.54 -13.98 -6.63
C TRP A 221 6.75 -14.85 -7.60
N ILE A 222 7.05 -14.76 -8.89
CA ILE A 222 6.33 -15.51 -9.93
C ILE A 222 6.79 -16.97 -10.02
N SER A 223 8.04 -17.27 -9.62
CA SER A 223 8.59 -18.63 -9.58
C SER A 223 8.43 -19.30 -8.22
N GLY A 224 8.05 -18.57 -7.19
CA GLY A 224 7.98 -19.02 -5.81
C GLY A 224 6.64 -19.64 -5.40
N ILE A 225 6.32 -19.52 -4.13
CA ILE A 225 5.07 -20.07 -3.54
C ILE A 225 3.92 -19.10 -3.80
N ARG A 226 2.74 -19.63 -4.15
CA ARG A 226 1.49 -18.87 -4.24
C ARG A 226 1.26 -18.06 -2.96
N TYR A 227 0.86 -16.83 -3.13
CA TYR A 227 0.59 -15.92 -2.01
C TYR A 227 -0.79 -16.12 -1.40
N LEU A 228 -1.77 -16.42 -2.25
CA LEU A 228 -3.16 -16.70 -1.91
C LEU A 228 -3.68 -17.92 -2.68
N THR A 229 -4.59 -18.65 -2.07
CA THR A 229 -5.42 -19.65 -2.74
C THR A 229 -6.68 -18.94 -3.22
N MET A 230 -6.79 -18.73 -4.54
CA MET A 230 -7.88 -17.95 -5.15
C MET A 230 -9.12 -18.80 -5.47
N GLU A 231 -9.00 -20.13 -5.45
CA GLU A 231 -10.12 -21.05 -5.68
C GLU A 231 -11.23 -20.79 -4.64
N CYS A 232 -12.47 -20.61 -5.11
CA CYS A 232 -13.63 -20.72 -4.24
C CYS A 232 -13.71 -22.17 -3.77
N GLU A 233 -13.69 -22.42 -2.47
CA GLU A 233 -14.21 -23.66 -1.95
C GLU A 233 -15.71 -23.63 -2.24
N GLU A 234 -16.18 -24.48 -3.13
CA GLU A 234 -17.61 -24.77 -3.26
C GLU A 234 -18.05 -25.32 -1.89
N GLU A 235 -18.93 -24.55 -1.20
CA GLU A 235 -19.62 -24.98 0.00
C GLU A 235 -20.69 -26.03 -0.35
#